data_50bb09a916b983edf087f3034757a2a3
#
_entry.id   50bb09a916b983edf087f3034757a2a3
#
_cell.length_a   1.000
_cell.length_b   1.000
_cell.length_c   1.000
_cell.angle_alpha   90.00
_cell.angle_beta   90.00
_cell.angle_gamma   90.00
#
_symmetry.space_group_name_H-M   'P 1'
#
loop_
_entity.id
_entity.type
_entity.pdbx_description
1 polymer ?
#
loop_
_entity_poly.entity_id
_entity_poly.type
_entity_poly.pdbx_seq_one_letter_code
_entity_poly.pdbx_strand_id
1 'polypeptide(L)'
;MQALLLEQQDGKTLASVQTLDESRLPEGDVTVDVHWSSLNYKDALAITGKGKIIRNFPMIPGIDFAGTVRTSEDPRFHAGQEVLLTGWGVGENHWGGLAEQARVKGDWLVAMPQGLDARKAMIIGTAGFTAMLCVMALEDAGVRPQDGEIVVTGASGGVGSTAVALLHKLGYQVVAVSGRESTHEYLKSLGASRILPRDEFAESRPLEKQVWAGAIDTVGDKVLAKVLAQMNYGGCVAACGLAGGFTLPTTVMPFILRNVRLQGVDSVMTPPARRAQAWQRLVADLPESFYTQAAQEISLAEAPKFAEAIFNNQIQGRTLVKVN
;
A
#
# COMPACT_ATOMS: atom_id res chain seq x y z
N MET A 1 -21.67 -17.52 -0.22
CA MET A 1 -20.27 -17.13 -0.34
C MET A 1 -19.61 -17.09 1.04
N GLN A 2 -18.37 -17.49 1.15
CA GLN A 2 -17.56 -17.30 2.37
C GLN A 2 -17.02 -15.88 2.39
N ALA A 3 -17.01 -15.25 3.56
CA ALA A 3 -16.50 -13.90 3.75
C ALA A 3 -15.97 -13.70 5.16
N LEU A 4 -14.93 -12.90 5.31
CA LEU A 4 -14.53 -12.35 6.60
C LEU A 4 -15.48 -11.21 6.94
N LEU A 5 -16.31 -11.38 7.96
CA LEU A 5 -17.27 -10.37 8.39
C LEU A 5 -16.80 -9.69 9.66
N LEU A 6 -16.81 -8.37 9.66
CA LEU A 6 -16.60 -7.54 10.84
C LEU A 6 -17.94 -7.11 11.41
N GLU A 7 -18.15 -7.40 12.68
CA GLU A 7 -19.31 -7.01 13.45
C GLU A 7 -18.87 -6.21 14.68
N GLN A 8 -19.78 -5.47 15.27
CA GLN A 8 -19.49 -4.74 16.50
C GLN A 8 -20.37 -5.26 17.64
N GLN A 9 -19.73 -5.64 18.73
CA GLN A 9 -20.41 -6.05 19.96
C GLN A 9 -19.73 -5.35 21.14
N ASP A 10 -20.52 -4.69 21.97
CA ASP A 10 -20.04 -3.97 23.16
C ASP A 10 -18.86 -3.02 22.89
N GLY A 11 -18.92 -2.33 21.72
CA GLY A 11 -17.87 -1.42 21.26
C GLY A 11 -16.59 -2.08 20.74
N LYS A 12 -16.54 -3.41 20.69
CA LYS A 12 -15.41 -4.17 20.15
C LYS A 12 -15.71 -4.70 18.76
N THR A 13 -14.71 -4.68 17.91
CA THR A 13 -14.79 -5.31 16.58
C THR A 13 -14.55 -6.81 16.72
N LEU A 14 -15.46 -7.60 16.15
CA LEU A 14 -15.36 -9.04 16.04
C LEU A 14 -15.17 -9.41 14.58
N ALA A 15 -14.15 -10.21 14.27
CA ALA A 15 -13.84 -10.67 12.92
C ALA A 15 -14.03 -12.19 12.86
N SER A 16 -14.88 -12.66 11.98
CA SER A 16 -15.12 -14.09 11.78
C SER A 16 -15.44 -14.43 10.34
N VAL A 17 -15.00 -15.60 9.87
CA VAL A 17 -15.41 -16.12 8.57
C VAL A 17 -16.82 -16.68 8.68
N GLN A 18 -17.71 -16.20 7.82
CA GLN A 18 -19.12 -16.59 7.80
C GLN A 18 -19.57 -16.94 6.39
N THR A 19 -20.57 -17.80 6.29
CA THR A 19 -21.30 -18.04 5.04
C THR A 19 -22.42 -17.01 4.92
N LEU A 20 -22.35 -16.19 3.89
CA LEU A 20 -23.32 -15.12 3.63
C LEU A 20 -24.12 -15.42 2.36
N ASP A 21 -25.39 -15.02 2.35
CA ASP A 21 -26.21 -15.03 1.15
C ASP A 21 -25.75 -13.92 0.19
N GLU A 22 -25.66 -14.22 -1.11
CA GLU A 22 -25.21 -13.27 -2.14
C GLU A 22 -26.17 -12.08 -2.29
N SER A 23 -27.45 -12.22 -1.88
CA SER A 23 -28.42 -11.12 -1.87
C SER A 23 -28.02 -9.99 -0.92
N ARG A 24 -27.12 -10.23 0.01
CA ARG A 24 -26.60 -9.23 0.95
C ARG A 24 -25.50 -8.37 0.36
N LEU A 25 -24.95 -8.72 -0.82
CA LEU A 25 -23.95 -7.89 -1.48
C LEU A 25 -24.50 -6.46 -1.69
N PRO A 26 -23.65 -5.44 -1.49
CA PRO A 26 -24.07 -4.05 -1.65
C PRO A 26 -24.43 -3.74 -3.10
N GLU A 27 -24.99 -2.56 -3.34
CA GLU A 27 -25.28 -2.06 -4.70
C GLU A 27 -24.00 -1.91 -5.51
N GLY A 28 -24.09 -2.24 -6.79
CA GLY A 28 -23.01 -2.16 -7.76
C GLY A 28 -23.44 -2.78 -9.08
N ASP A 29 -22.77 -2.41 -10.14
CA ASP A 29 -23.09 -2.84 -11.50
C ASP A 29 -22.20 -3.98 -12.03
N VAL A 30 -21.17 -4.35 -11.28
CA VAL A 30 -20.29 -5.49 -11.60
C VAL A 30 -20.10 -6.39 -10.37
N THR A 31 -20.36 -7.70 -10.55
CA THR A 31 -20.07 -8.72 -9.55
C THR A 31 -18.81 -9.49 -9.99
N VAL A 32 -17.86 -9.61 -9.08
CA VAL A 32 -16.56 -10.27 -9.31
C VAL A 32 -16.43 -11.48 -8.41
N ASP A 33 -16.04 -12.62 -8.99
CA ASP A 33 -15.52 -13.77 -8.25
C ASP A 33 -14.08 -13.45 -7.85
N VAL A 34 -13.86 -13.27 -6.56
CA VAL A 34 -12.56 -12.87 -6.03
C VAL A 34 -11.67 -14.10 -5.88
N HIS A 35 -10.49 -14.06 -6.49
CA HIS A 35 -9.49 -15.14 -6.35
C HIS A 35 -8.46 -14.80 -5.28
N TRP A 36 -7.99 -13.55 -5.30
CA TRP A 36 -6.97 -13.06 -4.39
C TRP A 36 -7.33 -11.69 -3.84
N SER A 37 -7.06 -11.49 -2.56
CA SER A 37 -7.00 -10.20 -1.88
C SER A 37 -5.62 -10.06 -1.25
N SER A 38 -5.37 -8.94 -0.60
CA SER A 38 -4.15 -8.75 0.19
C SER A 38 -4.45 -8.04 1.51
N LEU A 39 -3.61 -8.27 2.52
CA LEU A 39 -3.70 -7.54 3.76
C LEU A 39 -2.81 -6.30 3.72
N ASN A 40 -3.41 -5.16 3.94
CA ASN A 40 -2.74 -3.87 4.06
C ASN A 40 -2.83 -3.37 5.51
N TYR A 41 -2.03 -2.38 5.88
CA TYR A 41 -2.07 -1.81 7.23
C TYR A 41 -3.47 -1.30 7.61
N LYS A 42 -4.19 -0.72 6.64
CA LYS A 42 -5.58 -0.28 6.82
C LYS A 42 -6.52 -1.44 7.15
N ASP A 43 -6.38 -2.57 6.46
CA ASP A 43 -7.15 -3.79 6.77
C ASP A 43 -6.82 -4.30 8.18
N ALA A 44 -5.55 -4.25 8.57
CA ALA A 44 -5.14 -4.63 9.93
C ALA A 44 -5.80 -3.76 10.99
N LEU A 45 -5.85 -2.44 10.78
CA LEU A 45 -6.57 -1.51 11.68
C LEU A 45 -8.06 -1.82 11.75
N ALA A 46 -8.69 -2.12 10.61
CA ALA A 46 -10.12 -2.45 10.53
C ALA A 46 -10.43 -3.77 11.25
N ILE A 47 -9.70 -4.83 10.92
CA ILE A 47 -9.92 -6.20 11.43
C ILE A 47 -9.67 -6.27 12.94
N THR A 48 -8.63 -5.61 13.43
CA THR A 48 -8.29 -5.58 14.86
C THR A 48 -9.13 -4.61 15.68
N GLY A 49 -9.86 -3.70 15.01
CA GLY A 49 -10.60 -2.62 15.68
C GLY A 49 -9.72 -1.55 16.34
N LYS A 50 -8.41 -1.57 16.07
CA LYS A 50 -7.43 -0.62 16.66
C LYS A 50 -7.38 0.73 15.95
N GLY A 51 -8.10 0.86 14.81
CA GLY A 51 -8.29 2.12 14.10
C GLY A 51 -9.76 2.32 13.74
N LYS A 52 -10.21 3.57 13.71
CA LYS A 52 -11.59 3.93 13.31
C LYS A 52 -11.74 3.93 11.78
N ILE A 53 -11.43 2.79 11.14
CA ILE A 53 -11.56 2.63 9.68
C ILE A 53 -13.02 2.38 9.31
N ILE A 54 -13.65 1.42 9.99
CA ILE A 54 -15.05 1.05 9.74
C ILE A 54 -15.97 1.93 10.57
N ARG A 55 -16.96 2.53 9.90
CA ARG A 55 -17.98 3.38 10.52
C ARG A 55 -19.32 2.68 10.62
N ASN A 56 -19.61 1.82 9.66
CA ASN A 56 -20.89 1.11 9.57
C ASN A 56 -20.64 -0.40 9.57
N PHE A 57 -21.24 -1.10 10.51
CA PHE A 57 -21.20 -2.55 10.62
C PHE A 57 -22.54 -3.18 10.21
N PRO A 58 -22.60 -4.42 9.70
CA PRO A 58 -21.45 -5.28 9.41
C PRO A 58 -20.67 -4.86 8.18
N MET A 59 -19.36 -5.19 8.12
CA MET A 59 -18.48 -4.84 7.02
C MET A 59 -17.62 -6.03 6.62
N ILE A 60 -17.41 -6.23 5.33
CA ILE A 60 -16.38 -7.11 4.78
C ILE A 60 -15.15 -6.23 4.49
N PRO A 61 -14.01 -6.43 5.16
CA PRO A 61 -12.79 -5.68 4.90
C PRO A 61 -12.10 -6.15 3.62
N GLY A 62 -10.91 -5.64 3.34
CA GLY A 62 -10.14 -5.92 2.14
C GLY A 62 -10.23 -4.78 1.14
N ILE A 63 -9.22 -3.87 1.19
CA ILE A 63 -9.22 -2.64 0.37
C ILE A 63 -8.76 -2.88 -1.07
N ASP A 64 -8.37 -4.09 -1.39
CA ASP A 64 -7.99 -4.51 -2.75
C ASP A 64 -8.35 -5.97 -3.00
N PHE A 65 -8.55 -6.29 -4.25
CA PHE A 65 -8.77 -7.66 -4.72
C PHE A 65 -8.50 -7.80 -6.22
N ALA A 66 -8.35 -9.04 -6.67
CA ALA A 66 -8.32 -9.40 -8.07
C ALA A 66 -9.11 -10.69 -8.29
N GLY A 67 -9.76 -10.78 -9.43
CA GLY A 67 -10.60 -11.92 -9.75
C GLY A 67 -11.18 -11.83 -11.15
N THR A 68 -12.28 -12.56 -11.36
CA THR A 68 -12.95 -12.67 -12.65
C THR A 68 -14.37 -12.11 -12.57
N VAL A 69 -14.76 -11.30 -13.52
CA VAL A 69 -16.13 -10.78 -13.61
C VAL A 69 -17.11 -11.95 -13.75
N ARG A 70 -18.07 -12.05 -12.84
CA ARG A 70 -19.17 -13.02 -12.91
C ARG A 70 -20.33 -12.48 -13.74
N THR A 71 -20.78 -11.27 -13.41
CA THR A 71 -21.86 -10.56 -14.11
C THR A 71 -21.53 -9.08 -14.19
N SER A 72 -22.00 -8.41 -15.24
CA SER A 72 -21.81 -6.97 -15.41
C SER A 72 -23.02 -6.35 -16.09
N GLU A 73 -23.46 -5.20 -15.57
CA GLU A 73 -24.35 -4.25 -16.24
C GLU A 73 -23.57 -3.10 -16.88
N ASP A 74 -22.28 -2.97 -16.58
CA ASP A 74 -21.39 -2.00 -17.20
C ASP A 74 -20.86 -2.56 -18.54
N PRO A 75 -21.09 -1.88 -19.68
CA PRO A 75 -20.69 -2.37 -21.00
C PRO A 75 -19.18 -2.48 -21.20
N ARG A 76 -18.38 -1.89 -20.32
CA ARG A 76 -16.90 -1.98 -20.39
C ARG A 76 -16.37 -3.33 -19.89
N PHE A 77 -17.18 -4.09 -19.16
CA PHE A 77 -16.79 -5.34 -18.55
C PHE A 77 -17.74 -6.47 -18.94
N HIS A 78 -17.21 -7.68 -19.11
CA HIS A 78 -18.00 -8.86 -19.48
C HIS A 78 -17.62 -10.06 -18.60
N ALA A 79 -18.55 -11.01 -18.48
CA ALA A 79 -18.31 -12.25 -17.75
C ALA A 79 -17.05 -12.97 -18.25
N GLY A 80 -16.22 -13.47 -17.33
CA GLY A 80 -14.95 -14.12 -17.63
C GLY A 80 -13.74 -13.18 -17.75
N GLN A 81 -13.94 -11.87 -17.75
CA GLN A 81 -12.85 -10.91 -17.82
C GLN A 81 -12.12 -10.81 -16.48
N GLU A 82 -10.78 -10.85 -16.51
CA GLU A 82 -9.96 -10.63 -15.31
C GLU A 82 -9.87 -9.14 -15.00
N VAL A 83 -10.04 -8.81 -13.71
CA VAL A 83 -10.06 -7.44 -13.18
C VAL A 83 -9.35 -7.37 -11.84
N LEU A 84 -8.97 -6.16 -11.48
CA LEU A 84 -8.48 -5.82 -10.15
C LEU A 84 -9.15 -4.53 -9.64
N LEU A 85 -9.13 -4.34 -8.34
CA LEU A 85 -9.58 -3.12 -7.68
C LEU A 85 -8.65 -2.74 -6.54
N THR A 86 -8.30 -1.47 -6.46
CA THR A 86 -7.64 -0.84 -5.30
C THR A 86 -8.32 0.48 -4.99
N GLY A 87 -8.48 0.81 -3.71
CA GLY A 87 -8.98 2.12 -3.29
C GLY A 87 -10.52 2.27 -3.33
N TRP A 88 -10.98 3.47 -3.63
CA TRP A 88 -12.38 3.86 -3.76
C TRP A 88 -13.24 3.68 -2.50
N GLY A 89 -12.61 3.48 -1.34
CA GLY A 89 -13.31 3.22 -0.08
C GLY A 89 -13.85 1.80 0.07
N VAL A 90 -13.47 0.89 -0.83
CA VAL A 90 -13.77 -0.53 -0.71
C VAL A 90 -13.03 -1.11 0.49
N GLY A 91 -13.71 -1.90 1.31
CA GLY A 91 -13.19 -2.40 2.60
C GLY A 91 -13.28 -1.40 3.75
N GLU A 92 -13.84 -0.19 3.51
CA GLU A 92 -14.03 0.87 4.52
C GLU A 92 -15.50 1.31 4.62
N ASN A 93 -16.07 1.74 3.49
CA ASN A 93 -17.44 2.26 3.37
C ASN A 93 -18.31 1.38 2.48
N HIS A 94 -17.71 0.46 1.76
CA HIS A 94 -18.32 -0.50 0.85
C HIS A 94 -17.67 -1.87 1.11
N TRP A 95 -18.41 -2.95 1.02
CA TRP A 95 -17.90 -4.30 1.27
C TRP A 95 -16.70 -4.62 0.36
N GLY A 96 -15.63 -5.14 0.96
CA GLY A 96 -14.33 -5.32 0.35
C GLY A 96 -14.04 -6.71 -0.19
N GLY A 97 -12.76 -6.95 -0.43
CA GLY A 97 -12.25 -8.13 -1.16
C GLY A 97 -11.96 -9.36 -0.32
N LEU A 98 -12.14 -9.32 1.01
CA LEU A 98 -11.97 -10.53 1.85
C LEU A 98 -13.26 -11.38 1.88
N ALA A 99 -13.72 -11.72 0.70
CA ALA A 99 -14.89 -12.56 0.43
C ALA A 99 -14.75 -13.22 -0.94
N GLU A 100 -15.43 -14.36 -1.15
CA GLU A 100 -15.46 -15.07 -2.43
C GLU A 100 -16.05 -14.24 -3.57
N GLN A 101 -16.89 -13.25 -3.23
CA GLN A 101 -17.49 -12.34 -4.22
C GLN A 101 -17.51 -10.91 -3.70
N ALA A 102 -17.33 -9.98 -4.62
CA ALA A 102 -17.50 -8.56 -4.40
C ALA A 102 -18.41 -7.97 -5.47
N ARG A 103 -19.34 -7.07 -5.07
CA ARG A 103 -20.14 -6.28 -6.01
C ARG A 103 -19.75 -4.83 -5.87
N VAL A 104 -19.34 -4.22 -6.98
CA VAL A 104 -18.73 -2.89 -7.02
C VAL A 104 -19.20 -2.11 -8.24
N LYS A 105 -18.88 -0.81 -8.27
CA LYS A 105 -19.08 0.00 -9.47
C LYS A 105 -17.99 -0.31 -10.51
N GLY A 106 -18.36 -0.44 -11.78
CA GLY A 106 -17.42 -0.63 -12.88
C GLY A 106 -16.36 0.47 -12.94
N ASP A 107 -16.70 1.71 -12.59
CA ASP A 107 -15.76 2.83 -12.52
C ASP A 107 -14.59 2.62 -11.56
N TRP A 108 -14.71 1.70 -10.62
CA TRP A 108 -13.65 1.39 -9.65
C TRP A 108 -12.71 0.28 -10.12
N LEU A 109 -13.12 -0.50 -11.11
CA LEU A 109 -12.38 -1.63 -11.62
C LEU A 109 -11.31 -1.20 -12.64
N VAL A 110 -10.23 -1.95 -12.63
CA VAL A 110 -9.20 -1.90 -13.67
C VAL A 110 -9.19 -3.25 -14.37
N ALA A 111 -9.29 -3.25 -15.70
CA ALA A 111 -9.05 -4.46 -16.47
C ALA A 111 -7.62 -4.97 -16.19
N MET A 112 -7.46 -6.28 -16.01
CA MET A 112 -6.16 -6.85 -15.67
C MET A 112 -5.12 -6.43 -16.71
N PRO A 113 -4.05 -5.72 -16.29
CA PRO A 113 -2.99 -5.33 -17.22
C PRO A 113 -2.32 -6.56 -17.84
N GLN A 114 -1.98 -6.47 -19.12
CA GLN A 114 -1.25 -7.54 -19.80
C GLN A 114 0.08 -7.80 -19.07
N GLY A 115 0.37 -9.07 -18.81
CA GLY A 115 1.57 -9.49 -18.06
C GLY A 115 1.34 -9.73 -16.56
N LEU A 116 0.14 -9.42 -16.05
CA LEU A 116 -0.28 -9.77 -14.70
C LEU A 116 -1.36 -10.84 -14.70
N ASP A 117 -1.37 -11.65 -13.67
CA ASP A 117 -2.48 -12.47 -13.24
C ASP A 117 -3.02 -11.94 -11.89
N ALA A 118 -4.11 -12.51 -11.42
CA ALA A 118 -4.74 -12.08 -10.17
C ALA A 118 -3.79 -12.18 -8.95
N ARG A 119 -2.93 -13.19 -8.92
CA ARG A 119 -1.94 -13.37 -7.85
C ARG A 119 -0.86 -12.27 -7.88
N LYS A 120 -0.23 -12.05 -9.03
CA LYS A 120 0.77 -10.97 -9.22
C LYS A 120 0.17 -9.60 -8.96
N ALA A 121 -1.06 -9.37 -9.42
CA ALA A 121 -1.78 -8.12 -9.17
C ALA A 121 -1.96 -7.85 -7.67
N MET A 122 -2.19 -8.87 -6.85
CA MET A 122 -2.33 -8.70 -5.40
C MET A 122 -1.01 -8.73 -4.64
N ILE A 123 0.07 -9.28 -5.20
CA ILE A 123 1.43 -9.02 -4.68
C ILE A 123 1.73 -7.52 -4.76
N ILE A 124 1.38 -6.88 -5.85
CA ILE A 124 1.43 -5.42 -5.98
C ILE A 124 0.41 -4.79 -5.02
N GLY A 125 -0.86 -5.04 -5.23
CA GLY A 125 -1.98 -4.53 -4.45
C GLY A 125 -1.95 -3.02 -4.26
N THR A 126 -2.67 -2.56 -3.26
CA THR A 126 -2.70 -1.14 -2.85
C THR A 126 -1.31 -0.64 -2.45
N ALA A 127 -0.51 -1.48 -1.80
CA ALA A 127 0.83 -1.10 -1.35
C ALA A 127 1.78 -0.83 -2.51
N GLY A 128 1.84 -1.72 -3.50
CA GLY A 128 2.68 -1.52 -4.68
C GLY A 128 2.19 -0.38 -5.57
N PHE A 129 0.89 -0.24 -5.70
CA PHE A 129 0.28 0.90 -6.40
C PHE A 129 0.66 2.23 -5.72
N THR A 130 0.58 2.31 -4.40
CA THR A 130 1.01 3.49 -3.63
C THR A 130 2.50 3.77 -3.81
N ALA A 131 3.35 2.74 -3.78
CA ALA A 131 4.79 2.88 -4.01
C ALA A 131 5.09 3.49 -5.39
N MET A 132 4.41 3.02 -6.44
CA MET A 132 4.57 3.59 -7.77
C MET A 132 4.10 5.04 -7.85
N LEU A 133 2.98 5.39 -7.22
CA LEU A 133 2.53 6.79 -7.14
C LEU A 133 3.56 7.69 -6.45
N CYS A 134 4.24 7.18 -5.40
CA CYS A 134 5.31 7.90 -4.74
C CYS A 134 6.52 8.10 -5.67
N VAL A 135 6.94 7.07 -6.40
CA VAL A 135 8.01 7.17 -7.40
C VAL A 135 7.66 8.22 -8.46
N MET A 136 6.45 8.16 -8.99
CA MET A 136 5.97 9.14 -9.98
C MET A 136 5.95 10.57 -9.41
N ALA A 137 5.60 10.73 -8.13
CA ALA A 137 5.63 12.04 -7.46
C ALA A 137 7.06 12.61 -7.37
N LEU A 138 8.05 11.76 -7.09
CA LEU A 138 9.46 12.17 -7.09
C LEU A 138 9.91 12.59 -8.50
N GLU A 139 9.57 11.82 -9.52
CA GLU A 139 9.86 12.11 -10.93
C GLU A 139 9.21 13.42 -11.39
N ASP A 140 7.94 13.65 -11.06
CA ASP A 140 7.20 14.88 -11.35
C ASP A 140 7.82 16.10 -10.67
N ALA A 141 8.45 15.90 -9.51
CA ALA A 141 9.20 16.92 -8.80
C ALA A 141 10.60 17.19 -9.39
N GLY A 142 11.01 16.40 -10.38
CA GLY A 142 12.31 16.55 -11.05
C GLY A 142 13.45 15.76 -10.40
N VAL A 143 13.18 14.90 -9.41
CA VAL A 143 14.21 14.05 -8.78
C VAL A 143 14.67 12.98 -9.76
N ARG A 144 15.98 12.87 -9.96
CA ARG A 144 16.62 11.95 -10.92
C ARG A 144 17.64 11.04 -10.20
N PRO A 145 17.98 9.87 -10.77
CA PRO A 145 18.96 8.95 -10.17
C PRO A 145 20.31 9.57 -9.84
N GLN A 146 20.78 10.52 -10.63
CA GLN A 146 22.07 11.19 -10.42
C GLN A 146 22.07 12.27 -9.34
N ASP A 147 20.91 12.65 -8.79
CA ASP A 147 20.81 13.74 -7.82
C ASP A 147 21.24 13.34 -6.41
N GLY A 148 21.35 12.04 -6.14
CA GLY A 148 21.80 11.48 -4.86
C GLY A 148 20.90 10.39 -4.32
N GLU A 149 21.06 10.08 -3.06
CA GLU A 149 20.36 8.99 -2.39
C GLU A 149 18.88 9.31 -2.15
N ILE A 150 18.05 8.29 -2.32
CA ILE A 150 16.62 8.31 -1.95
C ILE A 150 16.44 7.48 -0.68
N VAL A 151 15.88 8.07 0.36
CA VAL A 151 15.56 7.36 1.60
C VAL A 151 14.12 6.84 1.58
N VAL A 152 13.93 5.59 1.98
CA VAL A 152 12.61 4.96 2.14
C VAL A 152 12.43 4.60 3.60
N THR A 153 11.43 5.19 4.25
CA THR A 153 11.09 4.87 5.65
C THR A 153 10.06 3.75 5.69
N GLY A 154 10.03 2.99 6.79
CA GLY A 154 9.17 1.81 6.87
C GLY A 154 9.46 0.80 5.75
N ALA A 155 10.73 0.70 5.37
CA ALA A 155 11.17 0.03 4.15
C ALA A 155 10.81 -1.47 4.09
N SER A 156 10.68 -2.14 5.22
CA SER A 156 10.34 -3.58 5.27
C SER A 156 8.85 -3.88 5.11
N GLY A 157 7.98 -2.87 5.13
CA GLY A 157 6.54 -3.02 4.93
C GLY A 157 6.15 -3.17 3.45
N GLY A 158 4.87 -3.31 3.18
CA GLY A 158 4.36 -3.53 1.81
C GLY A 158 4.70 -2.40 0.84
N VAL A 159 4.42 -1.14 1.21
CA VAL A 159 4.76 0.02 0.38
C VAL A 159 6.27 0.21 0.31
N GLY A 160 6.95 0.20 1.46
CA GLY A 160 8.38 0.47 1.53
C GLY A 160 9.21 -0.52 0.73
N SER A 161 8.96 -1.82 0.85
CA SER A 161 9.70 -2.86 0.12
C SER A 161 9.47 -2.79 -1.40
N THR A 162 8.26 -2.49 -1.83
CA THR A 162 7.97 -2.27 -3.25
C THR A 162 8.69 -1.02 -3.76
N ALA A 163 8.69 0.06 -2.97
CA ALA A 163 9.41 1.30 -3.32
C ALA A 163 10.91 1.06 -3.47
N VAL A 164 11.53 0.30 -2.56
CA VAL A 164 12.95 -0.08 -2.67
C VAL A 164 13.23 -0.80 -3.99
N ALA A 165 12.43 -1.80 -4.32
CA ALA A 165 12.59 -2.58 -5.55
C ALA A 165 12.41 -1.72 -6.82
N LEU A 166 11.39 -0.88 -6.86
CA LEU A 166 11.11 0.04 -7.98
C LEU A 166 12.24 1.05 -8.17
N LEU A 167 12.62 1.75 -7.11
CA LEU A 167 13.67 2.76 -7.17
C LEU A 167 15.02 2.17 -7.61
N HIS A 168 15.38 1.00 -7.07
CA HIS A 168 16.58 0.30 -7.50
C HIS A 168 16.55 -0.07 -8.98
N LYS A 169 15.42 -0.63 -9.46
CA LYS A 169 15.25 -0.98 -10.88
C LYS A 169 15.36 0.24 -11.80
N LEU A 170 14.90 1.40 -11.33
CA LEU A 170 14.96 2.68 -12.06
C LEU A 170 16.33 3.38 -11.95
N GLY A 171 17.30 2.77 -11.29
CA GLY A 171 18.67 3.26 -11.21
C GLY A 171 18.96 4.24 -10.06
N TYR A 172 18.01 4.42 -9.13
CA TYR A 172 18.25 5.24 -7.94
C TYR A 172 19.12 4.49 -6.92
N GLN A 173 19.90 5.25 -6.17
CA GLN A 173 20.61 4.73 -4.99
C GLN A 173 19.67 4.81 -3.78
N VAL A 174 19.28 3.65 -3.25
CA VAL A 174 18.21 3.55 -2.24
C VAL A 174 18.78 3.27 -0.87
N VAL A 175 18.39 4.07 0.10
CA VAL A 175 18.69 3.87 1.52
C VAL A 175 17.40 3.45 2.23
N ALA A 176 17.41 2.28 2.85
CA ALA A 176 16.26 1.74 3.56
C ALA A 176 16.36 2.04 5.06
N VAL A 177 15.26 2.49 5.66
CA VAL A 177 15.16 2.65 7.12
C VAL A 177 14.32 1.52 7.68
N SER A 178 14.90 0.70 8.55
CA SER A 178 14.22 -0.41 9.22
C SER A 178 14.69 -0.55 10.65
N GLY A 179 13.72 -0.76 11.56
CA GLY A 179 13.99 -1.03 12.98
C GLY A 179 14.24 -2.51 13.30
N ARG A 180 14.18 -3.40 12.30
CA ARG A 180 14.33 -4.86 12.48
C ARG A 180 15.51 -5.40 11.70
N GLU A 181 16.53 -5.87 12.41
CA GLU A 181 17.72 -6.46 11.79
C GLU A 181 17.39 -7.69 10.93
N SER A 182 16.37 -8.47 11.34
CA SER A 182 15.89 -9.64 10.58
C SER A 182 15.42 -9.33 9.15
N THR A 183 15.13 -8.06 8.84
CA THR A 183 14.70 -7.63 7.51
C THR A 183 15.83 -7.16 6.61
N HIS A 184 17.05 -7.07 7.10
CA HIS A 184 18.17 -6.47 6.37
C HIS A 184 18.53 -7.23 5.09
N GLU A 185 18.63 -8.57 5.17
CA GLU A 185 18.93 -9.39 3.98
C GLU A 185 17.81 -9.28 2.91
N TYR A 186 16.55 -9.24 3.35
CA TYR A 186 15.43 -9.01 2.46
C TYR A 186 15.55 -7.65 1.74
N LEU A 187 15.82 -6.58 2.49
CA LEU A 187 15.97 -5.24 1.91
C LEU A 187 17.15 -5.12 0.97
N LYS A 188 18.27 -5.75 1.29
CA LYS A 188 19.44 -5.84 0.38
C LYS A 188 19.09 -6.60 -0.90
N SER A 189 18.35 -7.71 -0.80
CA SER A 189 17.92 -8.48 -1.96
C SER A 189 16.99 -7.70 -2.90
N LEU A 190 16.26 -6.73 -2.38
CA LEU A 190 15.41 -5.80 -3.16
C LEU A 190 16.21 -4.65 -3.77
N GLY A 191 17.45 -4.44 -3.38
CA GLY A 191 18.33 -3.42 -3.96
C GLY A 191 18.65 -2.24 -3.06
N ALA A 192 18.38 -2.31 -1.75
CA ALA A 192 18.86 -1.30 -0.82
C ALA A 192 20.38 -1.25 -0.78
N SER A 193 20.97 -0.10 -1.05
CA SER A 193 22.43 0.09 -1.05
C SER A 193 23.01 0.11 0.37
N ARG A 194 22.23 0.61 1.31
CA ARG A 194 22.51 0.58 2.75
C ARG A 194 21.24 0.65 3.57
N ILE A 195 21.33 0.26 4.82
CA ILE A 195 20.21 0.23 5.76
C ILE A 195 20.56 1.05 6.98
N LEU A 196 19.64 1.92 7.40
CA LEU A 196 19.76 2.71 8.60
C LEU A 196 18.79 2.22 9.67
N PRO A 197 19.21 2.19 10.94
CA PRO A 197 18.30 1.87 12.03
C PRO A 197 17.29 2.99 12.24
N ARG A 198 16.07 2.60 12.61
CA ARG A 198 14.97 3.54 12.86
C ARG A 198 15.30 4.56 13.96
N ASP A 199 16.11 4.17 14.94
CA ASP A 199 16.44 5.02 16.09
C ASP A 199 17.20 6.28 15.69
N GLU A 200 17.92 6.29 14.56
CA GLU A 200 18.56 7.49 14.00
C GLU A 200 17.54 8.57 13.59
N PHE A 201 16.27 8.20 13.47
CA PHE A 201 15.17 9.10 13.07
C PHE A 201 14.26 9.50 14.25
N ALA A 202 14.65 9.20 15.48
CA ALA A 202 13.84 9.47 16.66
C ALA A 202 13.72 10.97 17.01
N GLU A 203 14.77 11.74 16.71
CA GLU A 203 14.84 13.17 17.03
C GLU A 203 15.46 13.95 15.86
N SER A 204 15.02 15.18 15.67
CA SER A 204 15.58 16.08 14.68
C SER A 204 15.63 17.53 15.14
N ARG A 205 16.64 18.25 14.65
CA ARG A 205 16.64 19.72 14.66
C ARG A 205 15.82 20.23 13.48
N PRO A 206 15.41 21.50 13.46
CA PRO A 206 14.67 22.08 12.34
C PRO A 206 15.36 21.96 10.98
N LEU A 207 16.70 22.07 10.97
CA LEU A 207 17.57 21.80 9.82
C LEU A 207 18.79 21.01 10.26
N GLU A 208 19.17 20.02 9.45
CA GLU A 208 20.36 19.21 9.63
C GLU A 208 21.22 19.21 8.37
N LYS A 209 22.31 18.42 8.37
CA LYS A 209 23.11 18.22 7.17
C LYS A 209 22.25 17.69 6.03
N GLN A 210 22.43 18.23 4.84
CA GLN A 210 21.76 17.75 3.62
C GLN A 210 22.30 16.36 3.24
N VAL A 211 21.40 15.41 3.02
CA VAL A 211 21.74 14.01 2.72
C VAL A 211 20.89 13.48 1.56
N TRP A 212 19.57 13.72 1.56
CA TRP A 212 18.63 13.03 0.69
C TRP A 212 18.21 13.87 -0.51
N ALA A 213 18.33 13.33 -1.73
CA ALA A 213 17.78 13.95 -2.93
C ALA A 213 16.26 13.81 -3.01
N GLY A 214 15.73 12.72 -2.49
CA GLY A 214 14.31 12.42 -2.40
C GLY A 214 14.02 11.46 -1.26
N ALA A 215 12.73 11.30 -0.95
CA ALA A 215 12.29 10.36 0.07
C ALA A 215 10.90 9.81 -0.24
N ILE A 216 10.66 8.57 0.17
CA ILE A 216 9.32 7.99 0.28
C ILE A 216 9.07 7.68 1.75
N ASP A 217 8.07 8.32 2.34
CA ASP A 217 7.75 8.17 3.75
C ASP A 217 6.42 7.45 3.96
N THR A 218 6.47 6.34 4.71
CA THR A 218 5.31 5.53 5.10
C THR A 218 5.00 5.63 6.60
N VAL A 219 5.80 6.39 7.35
CA VAL A 219 5.80 6.37 8.82
C VAL A 219 5.17 7.62 9.42
N GLY A 220 5.45 8.79 8.87
CA GLY A 220 4.96 10.05 9.43
C GLY A 220 5.71 10.48 10.70
N ASP A 221 5.10 11.37 11.45
CA ASP A 221 5.53 11.88 12.77
C ASP A 221 7.00 12.33 12.80
N LYS A 222 7.74 11.99 13.84
CA LYS A 222 9.15 12.39 14.04
C LYS A 222 10.07 11.90 12.92
N VAL A 223 9.79 10.72 12.35
CA VAL A 223 10.57 10.15 11.26
C VAL A 223 10.48 11.04 10.02
N LEU A 224 9.28 11.48 9.65
CA LEU A 224 9.07 12.40 8.54
C LEU A 224 9.73 13.76 8.80
N ALA A 225 9.62 14.27 10.04
CA ALA A 225 10.28 15.52 10.42
C ALA A 225 11.80 15.44 10.26
N LYS A 226 12.41 14.33 10.65
CA LYS A 226 13.85 14.07 10.47
C LYS A 226 14.24 14.03 9.01
N VAL A 227 13.48 13.31 8.20
CA VAL A 227 13.71 13.24 6.74
C VAL A 227 13.68 14.63 6.13
N LEU A 228 12.67 15.45 6.43
CA LEU A 228 12.54 16.82 5.93
C LEU A 228 13.74 17.69 6.33
N ALA A 229 14.21 17.57 7.58
CA ALA A 229 15.38 18.31 8.08
C ALA A 229 16.69 17.99 7.35
N GLN A 230 16.78 16.79 6.72
CA GLN A 230 17.96 16.28 6.03
C GLN A 230 17.87 16.35 4.50
N MET A 231 16.80 16.94 3.95
CA MET A 231 16.65 17.02 2.50
C MET A 231 17.66 17.95 1.87
N ASN A 232 18.16 17.56 0.70
CA ASN A 232 18.94 18.42 -0.17
C ASN A 232 18.10 19.60 -0.69
N TYR A 233 18.74 20.67 -1.11
CA TYR A 233 18.07 21.78 -1.77
C TYR A 233 17.26 21.29 -2.99
N GLY A 234 15.99 21.66 -3.06
CA GLY A 234 15.08 21.28 -4.15
C GLY A 234 14.57 19.85 -4.08
N GLY A 235 14.89 19.11 -3.03
CA GLY A 235 14.44 17.72 -2.87
C GLY A 235 12.93 17.59 -2.65
N CYS A 236 12.42 16.38 -2.83
CA CYS A 236 11.01 16.05 -2.65
C CYS A 236 10.83 14.85 -1.72
N VAL A 237 9.87 14.96 -0.81
CA VAL A 237 9.39 13.86 0.02
C VAL A 237 7.98 13.48 -0.41
N ALA A 238 7.79 12.25 -0.86
CA ALA A 238 6.47 11.66 -1.12
C ALA A 238 5.98 10.98 0.17
N ALA A 239 4.97 11.54 0.82
CA ALA A 239 4.40 11.04 2.06
C ALA A 239 3.08 10.29 1.78
N CYS A 240 3.00 9.02 2.15
CA CYS A 240 1.85 8.16 1.85
C CYS A 240 1.33 7.37 3.06
N GLY A 241 1.97 7.44 4.22
CA GLY A 241 1.58 6.67 5.38
C GLY A 241 1.82 7.37 6.71
N LEU A 242 1.25 6.80 7.76
CA LEU A 242 1.27 7.35 9.11
C LEU A 242 1.40 6.24 10.18
N ALA A 243 2.15 5.18 9.84
CA ALA A 243 2.31 4.02 10.73
C ALA A 243 2.96 4.36 12.07
N GLY A 244 3.77 5.42 12.14
CA GLY A 244 4.38 5.92 13.37
C GLY A 244 3.59 7.03 14.07
N GLY A 245 2.64 7.64 13.38
CA GLY A 245 1.81 8.73 13.90
C GLY A 245 1.36 9.69 12.79
N PHE A 246 0.36 10.51 13.10
CA PHE A 246 -0.26 11.45 12.16
C PHE A 246 0.19 12.90 12.33
N THR A 247 1.03 13.16 13.33
CA THR A 247 1.60 14.49 13.56
C THR A 247 2.80 14.75 12.64
N LEU A 248 3.19 16.00 12.49
CA LEU A 248 4.40 16.41 11.79
C LEU A 248 5.10 17.50 12.58
N PRO A 249 5.99 17.13 13.54
CA PRO A 249 6.70 18.10 14.38
C PRO A 249 7.91 18.69 13.64
N THR A 250 7.65 19.60 12.72
CA THR A 250 8.65 20.31 11.92
C THR A 250 8.43 21.81 11.95
N THR A 251 9.28 22.55 11.23
CA THR A 251 9.16 23.97 11.00
C THR A 251 9.06 24.27 9.51
N VAL A 252 8.84 25.52 9.13
CA VAL A 252 8.83 25.94 7.71
C VAL A 252 10.24 26.00 7.09
N MET A 253 11.29 25.85 7.89
CA MET A 253 12.67 26.06 7.45
C MET A 253 13.11 25.16 6.29
N PRO A 254 12.82 23.85 6.25
CA PRO A 254 13.17 23.01 5.08
C PRO A 254 12.53 23.55 3.79
N PHE A 255 11.31 24.04 3.86
CA PHE A 255 10.55 24.49 2.70
C PHE A 255 11.06 25.82 2.17
N ILE A 256 11.24 26.84 3.03
CA ILE A 256 11.62 28.18 2.56
C ILE A 256 13.13 28.34 2.37
N LEU A 257 13.97 27.65 3.14
CA LEU A 257 15.42 27.78 3.07
C LEU A 257 16.09 26.79 2.11
N ARG A 258 15.44 25.63 1.83
CA ARG A 258 15.97 24.60 0.94
C ARG A 258 15.03 24.25 -0.21
N ASN A 259 13.94 25.01 -0.39
CA ASN A 259 12.97 24.73 -1.45
C ASN A 259 12.51 23.26 -1.50
N VAL A 260 12.38 22.63 -0.34
CA VAL A 260 11.94 21.24 -0.22
C VAL A 260 10.44 21.17 -0.50
N ARG A 261 10.03 20.15 -1.23
CA ARG A 261 8.63 19.81 -1.47
C ARG A 261 8.21 18.62 -0.58
N LEU A 262 7.10 18.78 0.12
CA LEU A 262 6.38 17.67 0.77
C LEU A 262 5.13 17.38 -0.05
N GLN A 263 5.11 16.24 -0.71
CA GLN A 263 4.01 15.81 -1.59
C GLN A 263 3.21 14.70 -0.92
N GLY A 264 1.95 14.95 -0.60
CA GLY A 264 1.01 13.91 -0.19
C GLY A 264 0.66 12.99 -1.35
N VAL A 265 0.60 11.69 -1.08
CA VAL A 265 0.23 10.65 -2.05
C VAL A 265 -0.97 9.89 -1.53
N ASP A 266 -2.12 10.09 -2.17
CA ASP A 266 -3.36 9.34 -1.93
C ASP A 266 -3.56 8.29 -3.01
N SER A 267 -3.71 7.02 -2.62
CA SER A 267 -4.00 5.91 -3.52
C SER A 267 -5.49 5.56 -3.58
N VAL A 268 -6.32 6.15 -2.71
CA VAL A 268 -7.76 5.82 -2.63
C VAL A 268 -8.53 6.47 -3.77
N MET A 269 -8.36 7.77 -3.95
CA MET A 269 -9.11 8.58 -4.93
C MET A 269 -8.26 9.00 -6.13
N THR A 270 -7.16 8.31 -6.39
CA THR A 270 -6.30 8.58 -7.56
C THR A 270 -7.13 8.60 -8.85
N PRO A 271 -7.05 9.66 -9.67
CA PRO A 271 -7.80 9.76 -10.92
C PRO A 271 -7.51 8.60 -11.89
N PRO A 272 -8.50 8.17 -12.71
CA PRO A 272 -8.35 7.02 -13.60
C PRO A 272 -7.13 7.06 -14.52
N ALA A 273 -6.81 8.21 -15.11
CA ALA A 273 -5.64 8.36 -15.99
C ALA A 273 -4.31 8.12 -15.26
N ARG A 274 -4.16 8.68 -14.05
CA ARG A 274 -2.97 8.49 -13.22
C ARG A 274 -2.87 7.05 -12.72
N ARG A 275 -4.01 6.45 -12.37
CA ARG A 275 -4.13 5.04 -11.98
C ARG A 275 -3.68 4.11 -13.11
N ALA A 276 -4.16 4.31 -14.32
CA ALA A 276 -3.77 3.54 -15.48
C ALA A 276 -2.26 3.65 -15.77
N GLN A 277 -1.71 4.86 -15.70
CA GLN A 277 -0.28 5.10 -15.86
C GLN A 277 0.55 4.35 -14.81
N ALA A 278 0.14 4.40 -13.54
CA ALA A 278 0.82 3.70 -12.46
C ALA A 278 0.82 2.18 -12.65
N TRP A 279 -0.31 1.57 -13.04
CA TRP A 279 -0.37 0.14 -13.31
C TRP A 279 0.47 -0.28 -14.50
N GLN A 280 0.50 0.51 -15.58
CA GLN A 280 1.41 0.28 -16.72
C GLN A 280 2.88 0.32 -16.29
N ARG A 281 3.26 1.30 -15.46
CA ARG A 281 4.60 1.44 -14.91
C ARG A 281 4.97 0.25 -14.00
N LEU A 282 4.06 -0.22 -13.16
CA LEU A 282 4.28 -1.39 -12.30
C LEU A 282 4.59 -2.65 -13.11
N VAL A 283 3.88 -2.90 -14.20
CA VAL A 283 4.15 -4.02 -15.10
C VAL A 283 5.54 -3.91 -15.74
N ALA A 284 5.92 -2.70 -16.15
CA ALA A 284 7.18 -2.47 -16.86
C ALA A 284 8.41 -2.43 -15.93
N ASP A 285 8.26 -1.83 -14.75
CA ASP A 285 9.38 -1.43 -13.91
C ASP A 285 9.59 -2.33 -12.69
N LEU A 286 8.60 -3.13 -12.26
CA LEU A 286 8.78 -4.03 -11.12
C LEU A 286 9.51 -5.31 -11.56
N PRO A 287 10.66 -5.66 -10.93
CA PRO A 287 11.43 -6.82 -11.37
C PRO A 287 10.70 -8.13 -11.07
N GLU A 288 10.85 -9.13 -11.94
CA GLU A 288 10.19 -10.43 -11.78
C GLU A 288 10.56 -11.13 -10.46
N SER A 289 11.78 -10.93 -9.97
CA SER A 289 12.23 -11.45 -8.68
C SER A 289 11.42 -10.94 -7.49
N PHE A 290 10.80 -9.76 -7.61
CA PHE A 290 9.93 -9.22 -6.56
C PHE A 290 8.74 -10.14 -6.29
N TYR A 291 8.11 -10.68 -7.32
CA TYR A 291 6.93 -11.55 -7.16
C TYR A 291 7.22 -12.88 -6.46
N THR A 292 8.48 -13.32 -6.43
CA THR A 292 8.89 -14.55 -5.74
C THR A 292 9.39 -14.31 -4.31
N GLN A 293 9.84 -13.10 -4.00
CA GLN A 293 10.50 -12.77 -2.73
C GLN A 293 9.60 -12.00 -1.75
N ALA A 294 8.65 -11.23 -2.29
CA ALA A 294 7.97 -10.20 -1.51
C ALA A 294 6.75 -10.68 -0.73
N ALA A 295 6.20 -11.87 -1.04
CA ALA A 295 4.88 -12.26 -0.56
C ALA A 295 4.85 -13.61 0.15
N GLN A 296 4.03 -13.69 1.20
CA GLN A 296 3.52 -14.91 1.78
C GLN A 296 2.03 -15.06 1.50
N GLU A 297 1.55 -16.29 1.47
CA GLU A 297 0.15 -16.61 1.20
C GLU A 297 -0.53 -17.19 2.42
N ILE A 298 -1.76 -16.76 2.67
CA ILE A 298 -2.61 -17.23 3.73
C ILE A 298 -4.02 -17.55 3.22
N SER A 299 -4.77 -18.31 3.99
CA SER A 299 -6.21 -18.49 3.79
C SER A 299 -7.02 -17.34 4.38
N LEU A 300 -8.28 -17.22 3.98
CA LEU A 300 -9.22 -16.25 4.55
C LEU A 300 -9.36 -16.39 6.07
N ALA A 301 -9.37 -17.62 6.59
CA ALA A 301 -9.48 -17.91 8.02
C ALA A 301 -8.27 -17.40 8.85
N GLU A 302 -7.11 -17.28 8.23
CA GLU A 302 -5.89 -16.80 8.89
C GLU A 302 -5.78 -15.27 8.90
N ALA A 303 -6.61 -14.57 8.13
CA ALA A 303 -6.54 -13.11 7.98
C ALA A 303 -6.58 -12.35 9.33
N PRO A 304 -7.41 -12.69 10.33
CA PRO A 304 -7.39 -12.00 11.61
C PRO A 304 -6.06 -12.10 12.36
N LYS A 305 -5.43 -13.29 12.35
CA LYS A 305 -4.12 -13.51 12.97
C LYS A 305 -3.03 -12.69 12.30
N PHE A 306 -3.01 -12.66 10.98
CA PHE A 306 -2.02 -11.89 10.23
C PHE A 306 -2.26 -10.38 10.29
N ALA A 307 -3.52 -9.95 10.41
CA ALA A 307 -3.85 -8.54 10.67
C ALA A 307 -3.24 -8.06 12.00
N GLU A 308 -3.31 -8.88 13.05
CA GLU A 308 -2.67 -8.61 14.34
C GLU A 308 -1.15 -8.51 14.19
N ALA A 309 -0.53 -9.42 13.46
CA ALA A 309 0.91 -9.44 13.20
C ALA A 309 1.37 -8.20 12.39
N ILE A 310 0.59 -7.77 11.40
CA ILE A 310 0.85 -6.55 10.62
C ILE A 310 0.77 -5.32 11.53
N PHE A 311 -0.27 -5.21 12.34
CA PHE A 311 -0.43 -4.09 13.28
C PHE A 311 0.75 -4.01 14.25
N ASN A 312 1.23 -5.15 14.73
CA ASN A 312 2.37 -5.25 15.65
C ASN A 312 3.73 -5.16 14.92
N ASN A 313 3.75 -4.81 13.64
CA ASN A 313 4.96 -4.66 12.83
C ASN A 313 5.85 -5.91 12.79
N GLN A 314 5.24 -7.10 12.73
CA GLN A 314 5.91 -8.40 12.73
C GLN A 314 6.05 -9.02 11.34
N ILE A 315 5.40 -8.44 10.32
CA ILE A 315 5.40 -8.93 8.95
C ILE A 315 6.36 -8.10 8.10
N GLN A 316 7.07 -8.74 7.18
CA GLN A 316 7.80 -8.08 6.09
C GLN A 316 7.11 -8.32 4.75
N GLY A 317 7.24 -7.37 3.83
CA GLY A 317 6.68 -7.49 2.49
C GLY A 317 5.17 -7.55 2.46
N ARG A 318 4.64 -8.45 1.64
CA ARG A 318 3.22 -8.57 1.32
C ARG A 318 2.60 -9.83 1.92
N THR A 319 1.36 -9.76 2.32
CA THR A 319 0.55 -10.91 2.73
C THR A 319 -0.66 -11.03 1.79
N LEU A 320 -0.66 -12.07 1.00
CA LEU A 320 -1.76 -12.41 0.09
C LEU A 320 -2.78 -13.27 0.80
N VAL A 321 -4.05 -13.04 0.51
CA VAL A 321 -5.15 -13.87 0.96
C VAL A 321 -5.71 -14.62 -0.23
N LYS A 322 -5.55 -15.94 -0.24
CA LYS A 322 -6.23 -16.80 -1.20
C LYS A 322 -7.67 -16.94 -0.75
N VAL A 323 -8.59 -16.47 -1.58
CA VAL A 323 -10.03 -16.47 -1.26
C VAL A 323 -10.72 -17.68 -1.89
N ASN A 324 -10.38 -18.00 -3.13
CA ASN A 324 -10.87 -19.18 -3.89
C ASN A 324 -9.71 -19.98 -4.50
#